data_7e39161145386b0cf481b733d46ffb00
#
_entry.id   7e39161145386b0cf481b733d46ffb00
#
_cell.length_a   1.000
_cell.length_b   1.000
_cell.length_c   1.000
_cell.angle_alpha   90.00
_cell.angle_beta   90.00
_cell.angle_gamma   90.00
#
_symmetry.space_group_name_H-M   'P 1'
#
loop_
_entity.id
_entity.type
_entity.pdbx_description
1 polymer ?
#
loop_
_entity_poly.entity_id
_entity_poly.type
_entity_poly.pdbx_seq_one_letter_code
_entity_poly.pdbx_strand_id
1 'polypeptide(L)'
;MHISALFELELTYIFLINLGGFKMKILVLNCGSSSLKYQLINMENEEVMAKGYLEKIGLPDSFLTHTVNGEKHKIEKKINNHEEGIKLVVDQLLDNEYGVIKDLKEIDAVGHRVVHGGEKFSGSVLITDDVIAAMKECIPLAPLHNPAGITGIEACQKRFPVVPMVG
;
A
#
# COMPACT_ATOMS: atom_id res chain seq x y z
N MET A 1 -5.10 6.72 -19.67
CA MET A 1 -4.65 5.43 -19.13
C MET A 1 -4.54 5.49 -17.59
N HIS A 2 -5.59 6.02 -16.91
CA HIS A 2 -5.63 6.23 -15.45
C HIS A 2 -6.90 5.66 -14.78
N ILE A 3 -7.78 5.01 -15.54
CA ILE A 3 -9.10 4.59 -15.06
C ILE A 3 -9.04 3.22 -14.35
N SER A 4 -8.10 2.33 -14.70
CA SER A 4 -8.04 0.98 -14.12
C SER A 4 -7.55 0.95 -12.65
N ALA A 5 -6.67 1.85 -12.26
CA ALA A 5 -6.16 1.92 -10.88
C ALA A 5 -7.22 2.47 -9.89
N LEU A 6 -8.12 3.33 -10.36
CA LEU A 6 -9.26 3.83 -9.57
C LEU A 6 -10.34 2.75 -9.40
N PHE A 7 -10.56 1.92 -10.42
CA PHE A 7 -11.59 0.87 -10.38
C PHE A 7 -11.23 -0.27 -9.43
N GLU A 8 -9.94 -0.62 -9.30
CA GLU A 8 -9.47 -1.63 -8.35
C GLU A 8 -9.43 -1.11 -6.90
N LEU A 9 -9.28 0.20 -6.71
CA LEU A 9 -9.46 0.87 -5.43
C LEU A 9 -10.92 0.82 -4.95
N GLU A 10 -11.90 0.89 -5.87
CA GLU A 10 -13.32 0.82 -5.54
C GLU A 10 -13.73 -0.55 -4.95
N LEU A 11 -13.13 -1.64 -5.37
CA LEU A 11 -13.48 -2.98 -4.86
C LEU A 11 -12.94 -3.22 -3.44
N THR A 12 -11.74 -2.75 -3.14
CA THR A 12 -11.22 -2.72 -1.75
C THR A 12 -12.08 -1.83 -0.87
N TYR A 13 -12.53 -0.72 -1.42
CA TYR A 13 -13.44 0.26 -0.83
C TYR A 13 -14.80 -0.34 -0.44
N ILE A 14 -15.46 -1.08 -1.35
CA ILE A 14 -16.77 -1.69 -1.09
C ILE A 14 -16.73 -2.74 0.03
N PHE A 15 -15.64 -3.51 0.12
CA PHE A 15 -15.47 -4.50 1.19
C PHE A 15 -15.34 -3.83 2.57
N LEU A 16 -14.66 -2.70 2.65
CA LEU A 16 -14.41 -1.97 3.89
C LEU A 16 -15.61 -1.10 4.32
N ILE A 17 -16.42 -0.59 3.39
CA ILE A 17 -17.69 0.13 3.68
C ILE A 17 -18.72 -0.79 4.35
N ASN A 18 -18.77 -2.07 3.99
CA ASN A 18 -19.68 -3.03 4.60
C ASN A 18 -19.38 -3.31 6.09
N LEU A 19 -18.27 -2.82 6.63
CA LEU A 19 -17.92 -2.87 8.05
C LEU A 19 -18.55 -1.76 8.89
N GLY A 20 -19.42 -0.90 8.30
CA GLY A 20 -20.28 0.08 8.99
C GLY A 20 -19.58 1.40 9.29
N GLY A 21 -19.97 2.43 8.59
CA GLY A 21 -19.86 3.90 8.79
C GLY A 21 -18.85 4.50 9.78
N PHE A 22 -17.70 3.89 9.99
CA PHE A 22 -16.69 4.35 10.93
C PHE A 22 -15.69 5.31 10.28
N LYS A 23 -15.14 6.20 11.09
CA LYS A 23 -14.00 7.07 10.74
C LYS A 23 -12.74 6.21 10.48
N MET A 24 -12.62 5.65 9.30
CA MET A 24 -11.51 4.78 8.94
C MET A 24 -10.48 5.52 8.08
N LYS A 25 -9.21 5.35 8.40
CA LYS A 25 -8.09 5.73 7.54
C LYS A 25 -7.46 4.47 6.95
N ILE A 26 -7.42 4.41 5.63
CA ILE A 26 -6.93 3.25 4.89
C ILE A 26 -5.66 3.62 4.15
N LEU A 27 -4.59 2.86 4.40
CA LEU A 27 -3.35 2.95 3.62
C LEU A 27 -3.42 1.98 2.45
N VAL A 28 -3.46 2.49 1.23
CA VAL A 28 -3.44 1.68 0.01
C VAL A 28 -2.04 1.65 -0.58
N LEU A 29 -1.56 0.45 -0.90
CA LEU A 29 -0.22 0.20 -1.40
C LEU A 29 -0.24 -0.57 -2.72
N ASN A 30 0.63 -0.17 -3.64
CA ASN A 30 0.90 -0.88 -4.88
C ASN A 30 2.41 -1.02 -5.04
N CYS A 31 2.93 -2.24 -4.81
CA CYS A 31 4.34 -2.58 -4.88
C CYS A 31 4.67 -3.16 -6.27
N GLY A 32 5.51 -2.44 -7.02
CA GLY A 32 6.15 -2.94 -8.23
C GLY A 32 7.56 -3.45 -7.93
N SER A 33 8.25 -4.00 -8.93
CA SER A 33 9.60 -4.60 -8.75
C SER A 33 10.65 -3.62 -8.20
N SER A 34 10.59 -2.35 -8.59
CA SER A 34 11.51 -1.28 -8.17
C SER A 34 10.80 -0.01 -7.76
N SER A 35 9.52 -0.10 -7.41
CA SER A 35 8.71 1.08 -7.08
C SER A 35 7.60 0.73 -6.07
N LEU A 36 7.11 1.76 -5.38
CA LEU A 36 5.98 1.66 -4.47
C LEU A 36 5.12 2.92 -4.61
N LYS A 37 3.84 2.74 -4.87
CA LYS A 37 2.83 3.80 -4.82
C LYS A 37 1.97 3.63 -3.58
N TYR A 38 1.59 4.75 -2.96
CA TYR A 38 0.67 4.70 -1.83
C TYR A 38 -0.30 5.87 -1.83
N GLN A 39 -1.42 5.66 -1.13
CA GLN A 39 -2.37 6.69 -0.75
C GLN A 39 -2.88 6.39 0.67
N LEU A 40 -2.96 7.41 1.51
CA LEU A 40 -3.72 7.37 2.76
C LEU A 40 -5.04 8.08 2.54
N ILE A 41 -6.15 7.37 2.74
CA ILE A 41 -7.49 7.84 2.45
C ILE A 41 -8.29 7.92 3.76
N ASN A 42 -8.92 9.06 4.01
CA ASN A 42 -9.94 9.19 5.03
C ASN A 42 -11.29 8.76 4.44
N MET A 43 -11.83 7.66 4.95
CA MET A 43 -13.06 7.06 4.44
C MET A 43 -14.33 7.78 4.90
N GLU A 44 -14.24 8.72 5.85
CA GLU A 44 -15.38 9.53 6.28
C GLU A 44 -15.84 10.49 5.17
N ASN A 45 -14.91 11.02 4.40
CA ASN A 45 -15.15 12.01 3.34
C ASN A 45 -14.51 11.65 1.99
N GLU A 46 -13.92 10.45 1.89
CA GLU A 46 -13.23 9.94 0.70
C GLU A 46 -12.02 10.79 0.27
N GLU A 47 -11.46 11.55 1.20
CA GLU A 47 -10.34 12.44 0.94
C GLU A 47 -9.01 11.68 0.92
N VAL A 48 -8.21 11.91 -0.11
CA VAL A 48 -6.80 11.46 -0.16
C VAL A 48 -5.97 12.42 0.69
N MET A 49 -5.71 12.05 1.93
CA MET A 49 -4.94 12.85 2.90
C MET A 49 -3.48 13.03 2.46
N ALA A 50 -2.87 11.95 1.95
CA ALA A 50 -1.53 11.95 1.40
C ALA A 50 -1.40 10.89 0.32
N LYS A 51 -0.51 11.12 -0.64
CA LYS A 51 -0.12 10.12 -1.64
C LYS A 51 1.34 10.25 -1.99
N GLY A 52 1.92 9.19 -2.53
CA GLY A 52 3.31 9.26 -2.96
C GLY A 52 3.72 8.14 -3.87
N TYR A 53 4.91 8.35 -4.45
CA TYR A 53 5.54 7.43 -5.36
C TYR A 53 7.03 7.33 -5.04
N LEU A 54 7.44 6.15 -4.61
CA LEU A 54 8.82 5.77 -4.38
C LEU A 54 9.34 5.07 -5.62
N GLU A 55 10.45 5.54 -6.14
CA GLU A 55 11.04 5.09 -7.40
C GLU A 55 12.46 4.60 -7.20
N LYS A 56 12.89 3.71 -8.09
CA LYS A 56 14.27 3.18 -8.15
C LYS A 56 14.70 2.46 -6.87
N ILE A 57 13.79 1.73 -6.24
CA ILE A 57 14.12 0.87 -5.09
C ILE A 57 15.23 -0.11 -5.52
N GLY A 58 16.27 -0.22 -4.70
CA GLY A 58 17.48 -1.02 -4.96
C GLY A 58 18.57 -0.26 -5.69
N LEU A 59 18.34 0.96 -6.18
CA LEU A 59 19.31 1.78 -6.87
C LEU A 59 19.86 2.91 -5.97
N PRO A 60 21.06 3.45 -6.27
CA PRO A 60 21.65 4.49 -5.44
C PRO A 60 20.89 5.81 -5.43
N ASP A 61 20.18 6.12 -6.51
CA ASP A 61 19.45 7.36 -6.78
C ASP A 61 17.92 7.20 -6.57
N SER A 62 17.52 6.33 -5.65
CA SER A 62 16.12 6.18 -5.26
C SER A 62 15.61 7.45 -4.58
N PHE A 63 14.32 7.73 -4.77
CA PHE A 63 13.67 8.88 -4.17
C PHE A 63 12.17 8.63 -3.96
N LEU A 64 11.61 9.33 -2.98
CA LEU A 64 10.17 9.38 -2.73
C LEU A 64 9.65 10.77 -3.12
N THR A 65 8.56 10.82 -3.89
CA THR A 65 7.73 12.01 -4.04
C THR A 65 6.51 11.86 -3.13
N HIS A 66 6.48 12.61 -2.03
CA HIS A 66 5.35 12.69 -1.10
C HIS A 66 4.49 13.89 -1.46
N THR A 67 3.17 13.72 -1.51
CA THR A 67 2.23 14.79 -1.89
C THR A 67 1.16 14.92 -0.81
N VAL A 68 1.05 16.12 -0.25
CA VAL A 68 0.05 16.52 0.75
C VAL A 68 -0.54 17.87 0.34
N ASN A 69 -1.86 18.02 0.42
CA ASN A 69 -2.56 19.26 0.04
C ASN A 69 -2.22 19.78 -1.37
N GLY A 70 -1.88 18.86 -2.30
CA GLY A 70 -1.47 19.19 -3.67
C GLY A 70 0.00 19.59 -3.82
N GLU A 71 0.75 19.79 -2.74
CA GLU A 71 2.17 20.10 -2.75
C GLU A 71 3.02 18.84 -2.78
N LYS A 72 4.08 18.85 -3.60
CA LYS A 72 4.99 17.72 -3.79
C LYS A 72 6.30 17.97 -3.07
N HIS A 73 6.68 17.04 -2.22
CA HIS A 73 7.95 17.03 -1.49
C HIS A 73 8.80 15.86 -1.99
N LYS A 74 9.97 16.16 -2.56
CA LYS A 74 10.89 15.12 -3.04
C LYS A 74 11.92 14.82 -1.96
N ILE A 75 11.99 13.55 -1.56
CA ILE A 75 12.94 13.03 -0.58
C ILE A 75 13.91 12.10 -1.29
N GLU A 76 15.15 12.54 -1.48
CA GLU A 76 16.22 11.74 -2.04
C GLU A 76 16.88 10.93 -0.93
N LYS A 77 16.79 9.62 -1.04
CA LYS A 77 17.35 8.70 -0.05
C LYS A 77 17.59 7.35 -0.71
N LYS A 78 18.75 6.77 -0.48
CA LYS A 78 19.01 5.40 -0.93
C LYS A 78 18.09 4.43 -0.19
N ILE A 79 17.29 3.67 -0.93
CA ILE A 79 16.33 2.68 -0.45
C ILE A 79 16.70 1.33 -1.07
N ASN A 80 17.12 0.38 -0.25
CA ASN A 80 17.67 -0.88 -0.75
C ASN A 80 16.59 -1.91 -1.08
N ASN A 81 15.41 -1.84 -0.44
CA ASN A 81 14.31 -2.80 -0.59
C ASN A 81 12.96 -2.19 -0.22
N HIS A 82 11.88 -2.94 -0.42
CA HIS A 82 10.52 -2.51 -0.12
C HIS A 82 10.27 -2.30 1.38
N GLU A 83 10.94 -3.02 2.26
CA GLU A 83 10.81 -2.84 3.72
C GLU A 83 11.30 -1.44 4.13
N GLU A 84 12.47 -1.02 3.63
CA GLU A 84 12.96 0.35 3.82
C GLU A 84 12.05 1.39 3.16
N GLY A 85 11.47 1.05 2.01
CA GLY A 85 10.51 1.89 1.30
C GLY A 85 9.23 2.13 2.11
N ILE A 86 8.62 1.08 2.66
CA ILE A 86 7.44 1.17 3.51
C ILE A 86 7.76 1.94 4.80
N LYS A 87 8.95 1.71 5.37
CA LYS A 87 9.40 2.49 6.52
C LYS A 87 9.46 3.99 6.18
N LEU A 88 10.03 4.36 5.03
CA LEU A 88 10.09 5.76 4.61
C LEU A 88 8.69 6.36 4.40
N VAL A 89 7.77 5.62 3.78
CA VAL A 89 6.37 6.06 3.63
C VAL A 89 5.75 6.35 5.00
N VAL A 90 5.91 5.45 5.96
CA VAL A 90 5.41 5.64 7.32
C VAL A 90 6.04 6.84 8.00
N ASP A 91 7.36 7.01 7.88
CA ASP A 91 8.09 8.15 8.43
C ASP A 91 7.54 9.48 7.86
N GLN A 92 7.17 9.52 6.57
CA GLN A 92 6.57 10.71 5.96
C GLN A 92 5.12 10.94 6.36
N LEU A 93 4.32 9.90 6.56
CA LEU A 93 2.95 10.03 7.07
C LEU A 93 2.91 10.60 8.50
N LEU A 94 3.96 10.35 9.29
CA LEU A 94 4.15 10.80 10.68
C LEU A 94 5.01 12.08 10.80
N ASP A 95 5.52 12.62 9.71
CA ASP A 95 6.43 13.78 9.73
C ASP A 95 5.80 14.99 10.41
N ASN A 96 6.61 15.81 11.07
CA ASN A 96 6.11 16.96 11.81
C ASN A 96 5.63 18.11 10.91
N GLU A 97 6.13 18.20 9.69
CA GLU A 97 5.84 19.29 8.75
C GLU A 97 4.85 18.86 7.67
N TYR A 98 5.05 17.65 7.10
CA TYR A 98 4.27 17.13 5.97
C TYR A 98 3.46 15.88 6.31
N GLY A 99 3.48 15.45 7.56
CA GLY A 99 2.70 14.31 8.01
C GLY A 99 1.21 14.62 8.15
N VAL A 100 0.39 13.59 7.99
CA VAL A 100 -1.08 13.70 8.04
C VAL A 100 -1.70 12.85 9.15
N ILE A 101 -0.89 12.10 9.88
CA ILE A 101 -1.26 11.35 11.10
C ILE A 101 -0.22 11.57 12.18
N LYS A 102 -0.61 11.38 13.43
CA LYS A 102 0.28 11.53 14.62
C LYS A 102 0.70 10.18 15.19
N ASP A 103 -0.06 9.13 14.97
CA ASP A 103 0.21 7.77 15.44
C ASP A 103 -0.19 6.77 14.34
N LEU A 104 0.57 5.68 14.22
CA LEU A 104 0.26 4.58 13.30
C LEU A 104 -1.07 3.90 13.63
N LYS A 105 -1.54 3.98 14.85
CA LYS A 105 -2.85 3.48 15.28
C LYS A 105 -4.02 4.18 14.60
N GLU A 106 -3.77 5.30 13.94
CA GLU A 106 -4.78 5.96 13.11
C GLU A 106 -5.02 5.25 11.76
N ILE A 107 -4.15 4.31 11.37
CA ILE A 107 -4.36 3.47 10.19
C ILE A 107 -5.16 2.24 10.60
N ASP A 108 -6.40 2.17 10.14
CA ASP A 108 -7.37 1.14 10.52
C ASP A 108 -7.29 -0.09 9.61
N ALA A 109 -6.82 0.05 8.38
CA ALA A 109 -6.63 -1.05 7.44
C ALA A 109 -5.55 -0.72 6.39
N VAL A 110 -4.97 -1.78 5.79
CA VAL A 110 -4.05 -1.65 4.65
C VAL A 110 -4.63 -2.42 3.46
N GLY A 111 -4.77 -1.74 2.33
CA GLY A 111 -5.14 -2.35 1.05
C GLY A 111 -3.90 -2.59 0.18
N HIS A 112 -3.79 -3.78 -0.40
CA HIS A 112 -2.72 -4.14 -1.32
C HIS A 112 -3.25 -4.45 -2.70
N ARG A 113 -2.64 -3.86 -3.74
CA ARG A 113 -2.90 -4.31 -5.09
C ARG A 113 -2.17 -5.63 -5.33
N VAL A 114 -2.95 -6.69 -5.55
CA VAL A 114 -2.47 -8.01 -5.95
C VAL A 114 -2.79 -8.23 -7.43
N VAL A 115 -1.79 -8.63 -8.23
CA VAL A 115 -1.96 -8.75 -9.69
C VAL A 115 -2.56 -10.10 -10.07
N HIS A 116 -2.21 -11.17 -9.36
CA HIS A 116 -2.67 -12.51 -9.71
C HIS A 116 -2.89 -13.37 -8.47
N GLY A 117 -4.14 -13.72 -8.21
CA GLY A 117 -4.58 -14.62 -7.12
C GLY A 117 -4.79 -16.07 -7.56
N GLY A 118 -4.42 -16.43 -8.81
CA GLY A 118 -4.73 -17.71 -9.40
C GLY A 118 -6.22 -17.91 -9.65
N GLU A 119 -6.65 -19.15 -9.69
CA GLU A 119 -8.07 -19.54 -9.74
C GLU A 119 -8.73 -19.50 -8.36
N LYS A 120 -7.93 -19.34 -7.29
CA LYS A 120 -8.41 -19.40 -5.90
C LYS A 120 -9.09 -18.11 -5.45
N PHE A 121 -8.71 -16.96 -6.04
CA PHE A 121 -9.23 -15.64 -5.63
C PHE A 121 -9.68 -14.85 -6.86
N SER A 122 -10.96 -14.56 -6.94
CA SER A 122 -11.58 -13.77 -8.01
C SER A 122 -12.05 -12.38 -7.54
N GLY A 123 -11.79 -12.02 -6.29
CA GLY A 123 -12.18 -10.75 -5.68
C GLY A 123 -11.30 -10.41 -4.49
N SER A 124 -11.58 -9.29 -3.85
CA SER A 124 -10.84 -8.85 -2.65
C SER A 124 -11.00 -9.84 -1.49
N VAL A 125 -9.89 -10.16 -0.83
CA VAL A 125 -9.83 -11.09 0.28
C VAL A 125 -9.02 -10.53 1.44
N LEU A 126 -9.37 -10.90 2.67
CA LEU A 126 -8.53 -10.64 3.83
C LEU A 126 -7.24 -11.45 3.69
N ILE A 127 -6.10 -10.78 3.82
CA ILE A 127 -4.78 -11.41 3.69
C ILE A 127 -4.48 -12.20 4.96
N THR A 128 -4.47 -13.51 4.83
CA THR A 128 -4.06 -14.48 5.84
C THR A 128 -2.80 -15.20 5.38
N ASP A 129 -2.20 -16.03 6.25
CA ASP A 129 -1.04 -16.85 5.87
C ASP A 129 -1.38 -17.80 4.73
N ASP A 130 -2.60 -18.34 4.68
CA ASP A 130 -3.07 -19.20 3.58
C ASP A 130 -3.18 -18.42 2.25
N VAL A 131 -3.64 -17.17 2.31
CA VAL A 131 -3.68 -16.29 1.13
C VAL A 131 -2.28 -16.01 0.62
N ILE A 132 -1.34 -15.69 1.51
CA ILE A 132 0.07 -15.46 1.14
C ILE A 132 0.68 -16.73 0.53
N ALA A 133 0.42 -17.91 1.11
CA ALA A 133 0.89 -19.18 0.57
C ALA A 133 0.35 -19.42 -0.85
N ALA A 134 -0.94 -19.18 -1.07
CA ALA A 134 -1.55 -19.27 -2.40
C ALA A 134 -0.97 -18.26 -3.40
N MET A 135 -0.70 -17.02 -2.96
CA MET A 135 -0.03 -16.03 -3.81
C MET A 135 1.38 -16.48 -4.21
N LYS A 136 2.12 -17.11 -3.29
CA LYS A 136 3.46 -17.69 -3.58
C LYS A 136 3.38 -18.79 -4.62
N GLU A 137 2.36 -19.66 -4.58
CA GLU A 137 2.11 -20.66 -5.60
C GLU A 137 1.84 -20.05 -6.99
N CYS A 138 1.29 -18.84 -7.03
CA CYS A 138 1.00 -18.10 -8.27
C CYS A 138 2.20 -17.31 -8.84
N ILE A 139 3.37 -17.31 -8.19
CA ILE A 139 4.58 -16.64 -8.70
C ILE A 139 4.92 -17.01 -10.15
N PRO A 140 4.87 -18.29 -10.56
CA PRO A 140 5.14 -18.67 -11.94
C PRO A 140 4.19 -18.05 -12.98
N LEU A 141 2.97 -17.66 -12.57
CA LEU A 141 1.97 -17.03 -13.44
C LEU A 141 2.20 -15.52 -13.59
N ALA A 142 2.81 -14.88 -12.58
CA ALA A 142 3.11 -13.45 -12.58
C ALA A 142 4.48 -13.15 -11.95
N PRO A 143 5.59 -13.65 -12.57
CA PRO A 143 6.92 -13.63 -11.93
C PRO A 143 7.50 -12.23 -11.74
N LEU A 144 7.00 -11.23 -12.46
CA LEU A 144 7.45 -9.85 -12.34
C LEU A 144 6.65 -9.03 -11.31
N HIS A 145 5.46 -9.49 -10.92
CA HIS A 145 4.55 -8.72 -10.08
C HIS A 145 4.32 -9.35 -8.70
N ASN A 146 4.00 -10.65 -8.66
CA ASN A 146 3.66 -11.31 -7.40
C ASN A 146 4.77 -11.25 -6.35
N PRO A 147 6.06 -11.46 -6.67
CA PRO A 147 7.13 -11.36 -5.66
C PRO A 147 7.19 -9.99 -4.99
N ALA A 148 7.06 -8.90 -5.75
CA ALA A 148 7.09 -7.55 -5.21
C ALA A 148 5.85 -7.27 -4.32
N GLY A 149 4.67 -7.71 -4.75
CA GLY A 149 3.43 -7.62 -3.97
C GLY A 149 3.54 -8.37 -2.65
N ILE A 150 3.99 -9.62 -2.66
CA ILE A 150 4.19 -10.44 -1.45
C ILE A 150 5.20 -9.78 -0.51
N THR A 151 6.34 -9.31 -1.03
CA THR A 151 7.34 -8.59 -0.23
C THR A 151 6.76 -7.35 0.43
N GLY A 152 5.92 -6.60 -0.28
CA GLY A 152 5.22 -5.44 0.25
C GLY A 152 4.24 -5.82 1.38
N ILE A 153 3.47 -6.89 1.22
CA ILE A 153 2.56 -7.41 2.24
C ILE A 153 3.33 -7.83 3.49
N GLU A 154 4.38 -8.65 3.33
CA GLU A 154 5.19 -9.14 4.45
C GLU A 154 5.88 -7.99 5.22
N ALA A 155 6.34 -6.96 4.50
CA ALA A 155 6.89 -5.76 5.13
C ALA A 155 5.83 -4.96 5.90
N CYS A 156 4.60 -4.88 5.38
CA CYS A 156 3.48 -4.27 6.09
C CYS A 156 3.06 -5.06 7.33
N GLN A 157 3.01 -6.38 7.27
CA GLN A 157 2.69 -7.22 8.43
C GLN A 157 3.66 -6.98 9.59
N LYS A 158 4.96 -6.83 9.29
CA LYS A 158 5.96 -6.48 10.32
C LYS A 158 5.71 -5.09 10.93
N ARG A 159 5.27 -4.13 10.11
CA ARG A 159 5.09 -2.75 10.54
C ARG A 159 3.74 -2.51 11.22
N PHE A 160 2.72 -3.24 10.81
CA PHE A 160 1.33 -3.13 11.24
C PHE A 160 0.79 -4.50 11.70
N PRO A 161 1.33 -5.09 12.79
CA PRO A 161 1.07 -6.50 13.14
C PRO A 161 -0.38 -6.81 13.52
N VAL A 162 -1.18 -5.79 13.86
CA VAL A 162 -2.59 -5.94 14.29
C VAL A 162 -3.58 -5.28 13.31
N VAL A 163 -3.08 -4.63 12.27
CA VAL A 163 -3.93 -3.93 11.30
C VAL A 163 -4.39 -4.93 10.23
N PRO A 164 -5.69 -5.06 9.95
CA PRO A 164 -6.18 -5.94 8.89
C PRO A 164 -5.67 -5.50 7.52
N MET A 165 -5.33 -6.48 6.69
CA MET A 165 -4.85 -6.28 5.34
C MET A 165 -5.75 -6.96 4.33
N VAL A 166 -6.04 -6.29 3.21
CA VAL A 166 -6.89 -6.78 2.13
C VAL A 166 -6.12 -6.70 0.82
N GLY A 167 -6.26 -7.71 -0.01
CA GLY A 167 -5.64 -7.78 -1.32
C GLY A 167 -6.65 -8.11 -2.42
#